data_6c9bb5a94bbeb88d7382f4735bd6d621
#
_entry.id   6c9bb5a94bbeb88d7382f4735bd6d621
#
_cell.length_a   1.000
_cell.length_b   1.000
_cell.length_c   1.000
_cell.angle_alpha   90.00
_cell.angle_beta   90.00
_cell.angle_gamma   90.00
#
_symmetry.space_group_name_H-M   'P 1'
#
loop_
_entity.id
_entity.type
_entity.pdbx_description
1 polymer ?
#
loop_
_entity_poly.entity_id
_entity_poly.type
_entity_poly.pdbx_seq_one_letter_code
_entity_poly.pdbx_strand_id
1 'polypeptide(L)'
;MTTPRDLGVDPQVAKQAVLHGFTRREAIARDAMLGDLQRESFGYFVHEVNEANGLVLDKTTPNWPASIAAVGMALTCYPVGVQRGLMTHAQALRRTLVTLRFLSAAEQSDSPTASGYRGFFYHFIDIATGRRAWQCELSTIDTALLMAGVLAAAAFFHGASDDEAEVRRLATTLYERVEWDWMVGEHGTLCHGWRPESGKLPWHWEGYDEALVLYLLALGSPTHAVSPSSYDAWCSSYQWLEVEGIAYLHAGPLFIHQMSHLWVDFRGLQDKFMRAHGSDYFVNSRAGAEVQQRYAMRNPRRHAMYGEFCWGITASDGPGRNRWHGNGESPFYDYVARGVPEGPDDGTLAPWAVVASLPFAPDIVLPTIANFRHIQLHVANPYGFKASFNPSYPGDRKHAVGWVSPYHFGINEGPTVVMIENHRSGMLWKMMRACAPLVTGLRRAGFAGGWLDAIPRTDEAAPAAAMPAPEPFDPPTPPERSALSQCTGLPAAKA
;
A
#
# COMPACT_ATOMS: atom_id res chain seq x y z
N MET A 1 3.30 -35.79 -21.62
CA MET A 1 3.80 -34.51 -21.05
C MET A 1 2.58 -33.60 -20.93
N THR A 2 2.05 -33.46 -19.72
CA THR A 2 0.90 -32.59 -19.39
C THR A 2 1.32 -31.12 -19.51
N THR A 3 0.54 -30.33 -20.19
CA THR A 3 0.81 -28.90 -20.40
C THR A 3 0.53 -28.10 -19.12
N PRO A 4 1.10 -26.88 -18.92
CA PRO A 4 0.91 -26.06 -17.70
C PRO A 4 -0.55 -25.72 -17.37
N ARG A 5 -1.48 -25.87 -18.32
CA ARG A 5 -2.93 -25.65 -18.12
C ARG A 5 -3.61 -26.68 -17.20
N ASP A 6 -3.01 -27.84 -17.01
CA ASP A 6 -3.68 -28.98 -16.35
C ASP A 6 -3.64 -28.93 -14.80
N LEU A 7 -3.02 -27.92 -14.17
CA LEU A 7 -2.84 -27.83 -12.72
C LEU A 7 -3.15 -26.46 -12.11
N GLY A 8 -3.84 -25.57 -12.80
CA GLY A 8 -4.30 -24.28 -12.24
C GLY A 8 -3.18 -23.31 -11.80
N VAL A 9 -1.94 -23.53 -12.23
CA VAL A 9 -0.81 -22.64 -11.92
C VAL A 9 -0.79 -21.51 -12.94
N ASP A 10 -0.73 -20.27 -12.44
CA ASP A 10 -0.57 -19.09 -13.27
C ASP A 10 0.62 -19.26 -14.22
N PRO A 11 0.43 -19.10 -15.55
CA PRO A 11 1.50 -19.22 -16.54
C PRO A 11 2.70 -18.32 -16.26
N GLN A 12 2.50 -17.17 -15.60
CA GLN A 12 3.58 -16.26 -15.21
C GLN A 12 4.43 -16.84 -14.08
N VAL A 13 3.83 -17.51 -13.10
CA VAL A 13 4.54 -18.20 -12.02
C VAL A 13 5.42 -19.33 -12.57
N ALA A 14 4.89 -20.10 -13.54
CA ALA A 14 5.68 -21.13 -14.21
C ALA A 14 6.86 -20.56 -15.01
N LYS A 15 6.67 -19.40 -15.64
CA LYS A 15 7.72 -18.70 -16.41
C LYS A 15 8.78 -18.10 -15.48
N GLN A 16 8.40 -17.54 -14.35
CA GLN A 16 9.33 -17.05 -13.33
C GLN A 16 10.14 -18.15 -12.69
N ALA A 17 9.55 -19.33 -12.44
CA ALA A 17 10.26 -20.49 -11.91
C ALA A 17 11.42 -20.93 -12.82
N VAL A 18 11.20 -20.92 -14.13
CA VAL A 18 12.24 -21.25 -15.13
C VAL A 18 13.36 -20.19 -15.15
N LEU A 19 13.01 -18.90 -15.01
CA LEU A 19 13.97 -17.80 -15.00
C LEU A 19 14.87 -17.77 -13.76
N HIS A 20 14.39 -18.31 -12.63
CA HIS A 20 15.09 -18.27 -11.34
C HIS A 20 15.63 -19.63 -10.88
N GLY A 21 15.58 -20.64 -11.73
CA GLY A 21 16.14 -21.98 -11.43
C GLY A 21 15.36 -22.78 -10.38
N PHE A 22 14.10 -22.39 -10.07
CA PHE A 22 13.26 -23.13 -9.13
C PHE A 22 12.60 -24.36 -9.76
N THR A 23 12.43 -25.40 -8.97
CA THR A 23 11.60 -26.52 -9.37
C THR A 23 10.12 -26.09 -9.44
N ARG A 24 9.34 -26.74 -10.30
CA ARG A 24 7.89 -26.51 -10.40
C ARG A 24 7.19 -26.65 -9.04
N ARG A 25 7.63 -27.59 -8.19
CA ARG A 25 7.08 -27.81 -6.85
C ARG A 25 7.32 -26.60 -5.93
N GLU A 26 8.52 -26.03 -5.98
CA GLU A 26 8.86 -24.84 -5.19
C GLU A 26 8.06 -23.61 -5.66
N ALA A 27 7.87 -23.44 -6.97
CA ALA A 27 7.05 -22.36 -7.53
C ALA A 27 5.59 -22.47 -7.05
N ILE A 28 4.99 -23.66 -7.07
CA ILE A 28 3.63 -23.90 -6.57
C ILE A 28 3.55 -23.60 -5.07
N ALA A 29 4.51 -24.07 -4.27
CA ALA A 29 4.51 -23.85 -2.82
C ALA A 29 4.64 -22.36 -2.48
N ARG A 30 5.43 -21.59 -3.23
CA ARG A 30 5.59 -20.13 -3.06
C ARG A 30 4.32 -19.38 -3.45
N ASP A 31 3.69 -19.75 -4.57
CA ASP A 31 2.43 -19.12 -4.98
C ASP A 31 1.31 -19.39 -3.97
N ALA A 32 1.22 -20.60 -3.43
CA ALA A 32 0.28 -20.95 -2.36
C ALA A 32 0.55 -20.13 -1.09
N MET A 33 1.81 -20.01 -0.68
CA MET A 33 2.20 -19.19 0.48
C MET A 33 1.79 -17.71 0.31
N LEU A 34 2.02 -17.13 -0.85
CA LEU A 34 1.62 -15.76 -1.16
C LEU A 34 0.10 -15.62 -1.23
N GLY A 35 -0.60 -16.61 -1.80
CA GLY A 35 -2.06 -16.62 -1.86
C GLY A 35 -2.72 -16.70 -0.48
N ASP A 36 -2.13 -17.48 0.44
CA ASP A 36 -2.60 -17.56 1.83
C ASP A 36 -2.41 -16.23 2.55
N LEU A 37 -1.23 -15.63 2.47
CA LEU A 37 -0.94 -14.34 3.10
C LEU A 37 -1.82 -13.23 2.52
N GLN A 38 -2.00 -13.20 1.20
CA GLN A 38 -2.87 -12.22 0.52
C GLN A 38 -4.32 -12.33 0.99
N ARG A 39 -4.83 -13.56 1.15
CA ARG A 39 -6.20 -13.83 1.65
C ARG A 39 -6.35 -13.41 3.11
N GLU A 40 -5.38 -13.74 3.95
CA GLU A 40 -5.37 -13.36 5.36
C GLU A 40 -5.40 -11.84 5.51
N SER A 41 -4.49 -11.12 4.86
CA SER A 41 -4.44 -9.64 4.90
C SER A 41 -5.68 -9.00 4.27
N PHE A 42 -6.23 -9.55 3.20
CA PHE A 42 -7.49 -9.09 2.61
C PHE A 42 -8.66 -9.16 3.59
N GLY A 43 -8.66 -10.15 4.50
CA GLY A 43 -9.66 -10.31 5.54
C GLY A 43 -9.83 -9.07 6.42
N TYR A 44 -8.80 -8.25 6.59
CA TYR A 44 -8.88 -6.97 7.31
C TYR A 44 -9.95 -6.05 6.71
N PHE A 45 -9.96 -5.90 5.39
CA PHE A 45 -10.90 -5.06 4.65
C PHE A 45 -12.29 -5.66 4.50
N VAL A 46 -12.49 -6.89 4.99
CA VAL A 46 -13.80 -7.54 5.07
C VAL A 46 -14.40 -7.38 6.47
N HIS A 47 -13.57 -7.48 7.53
CA HIS A 47 -14.05 -7.57 8.91
C HIS A 47 -13.87 -6.28 9.71
N GLU A 48 -12.83 -5.49 9.46
CA GLU A 48 -12.53 -4.25 10.19
C GLU A 48 -13.12 -3.01 9.47
N VAL A 49 -14.32 -3.16 8.93
CA VAL A 49 -15.06 -2.14 8.19
C VAL A 49 -16.44 -1.92 8.78
N ASN A 50 -16.86 -0.66 8.90
CA ASN A 50 -18.25 -0.33 9.19
C ASN A 50 -19.09 -0.48 7.93
N GLU A 51 -19.94 -1.51 7.86
CA GLU A 51 -20.73 -1.83 6.67
C GLU A 51 -21.78 -0.76 6.33
N ALA A 52 -22.16 0.11 7.28
CA ALA A 52 -23.15 1.16 7.04
C ALA A 52 -22.59 2.37 6.29
N ASN A 53 -21.28 2.61 6.38
CA ASN A 53 -20.63 3.79 5.78
C ASN A 53 -19.33 3.47 5.03
N GLY A 54 -18.82 2.24 5.12
CA GLY A 54 -17.61 1.80 4.44
C GLY A 54 -16.30 2.31 5.03
N LEU A 55 -16.34 2.95 6.21
CA LEU A 55 -15.14 3.38 6.91
C LEU A 55 -14.38 2.18 7.48
N VAL A 56 -13.06 2.21 7.35
CA VAL A 56 -12.15 1.14 7.75
C VAL A 56 -11.38 1.55 8.99
N LEU A 57 -11.38 0.67 9.99
CA LEU A 57 -10.62 0.86 11.23
C LEU A 57 -9.14 1.10 10.91
N ASP A 58 -8.51 2.06 11.58
CA ASP A 58 -7.06 2.29 11.43
C ASP A 58 -6.25 1.09 11.91
N LYS A 59 -6.52 0.63 13.11
CA LYS A 59 -5.89 -0.57 13.71
C LYS A 59 -6.83 -1.34 14.62
N THR A 60 -6.55 -2.62 14.83
CA THR A 60 -7.36 -3.56 15.63
C THR A 60 -7.28 -3.28 17.14
N THR A 61 -7.50 -2.03 17.55
CA THR A 61 -7.60 -1.60 18.94
C THR A 61 -9.08 -1.28 19.26
N PRO A 62 -9.63 -1.74 20.36
CA PRO A 62 -11.00 -1.39 20.75
C PRO A 62 -11.22 0.13 20.79
N ASN A 63 -12.35 0.59 20.24
CA ASN A 63 -12.75 2.01 20.18
C ASN A 63 -11.75 2.92 19.45
N TRP A 64 -11.04 2.38 18.47
CA TRP A 64 -10.12 3.15 17.62
C TRP A 64 -10.87 3.78 16.45
N PRO A 65 -10.45 4.94 15.93
CA PRO A 65 -11.10 5.56 14.78
C PRO A 65 -10.76 4.85 13.46
N ALA A 66 -11.45 5.24 12.42
CA ALA A 66 -11.08 4.95 11.05
C ALA A 66 -9.93 5.86 10.59
N SER A 67 -9.04 5.33 9.75
CA SER A 67 -8.07 6.11 8.97
C SER A 67 -8.56 6.24 7.53
N ILE A 68 -8.52 7.45 6.98
CA ILE A 68 -8.91 7.66 5.58
C ILE A 68 -7.95 6.98 4.60
N ALA A 69 -6.68 6.82 4.97
CA ALA A 69 -5.73 6.00 4.19
C ALA A 69 -6.16 4.53 4.16
N ALA A 70 -6.59 3.96 5.29
CA ALA A 70 -7.10 2.59 5.33
C ALA A 70 -8.36 2.42 4.47
N VAL A 71 -9.22 3.44 4.38
CA VAL A 71 -10.36 3.45 3.44
C VAL A 71 -9.88 3.41 1.99
N GLY A 72 -8.86 4.20 1.64
CA GLY A 72 -8.22 4.16 0.32
C GLY A 72 -7.61 2.80 -0.02
N MET A 73 -6.97 2.15 0.98
CA MET A 73 -6.44 0.79 0.83
C MET A 73 -7.57 -0.22 0.58
N ALA A 74 -8.69 -0.14 1.30
CA ALA A 74 -9.84 -1.02 1.08
C ALA A 74 -10.39 -0.90 -0.36
N LEU A 75 -10.60 0.33 -0.84
CA LEU A 75 -11.06 0.59 -2.20
C LEU A 75 -10.09 0.04 -3.26
N THR A 76 -8.79 0.05 -2.99
CA THR A 76 -7.76 -0.55 -3.84
C THR A 76 -7.75 -2.08 -3.76
N CYS A 77 -8.02 -2.66 -2.59
CA CYS A 77 -7.99 -4.10 -2.36
C CYS A 77 -9.25 -4.83 -2.86
N TYR A 78 -10.42 -4.17 -2.94
CA TYR A 78 -11.66 -4.82 -3.43
C TYR A 78 -11.53 -5.37 -4.86
N PRO A 79 -10.94 -4.66 -5.84
CA PRO A 79 -10.58 -5.24 -7.13
C PRO A 79 -9.75 -6.52 -7.05
N VAL A 80 -8.74 -6.54 -6.16
CA VAL A 80 -7.90 -7.73 -5.92
C VAL A 80 -8.73 -8.87 -5.35
N GLY A 81 -9.63 -8.56 -4.40
CA GLY A 81 -10.56 -9.53 -3.82
C GLY A 81 -11.43 -10.22 -4.86
N VAL A 82 -11.95 -9.46 -5.83
CA VAL A 82 -12.73 -10.00 -6.96
C VAL A 82 -11.85 -10.87 -7.86
N GLN A 83 -10.68 -10.37 -8.24
CA GLN A 83 -9.70 -11.08 -9.08
C GLN A 83 -9.30 -12.43 -8.51
N ARG A 84 -9.18 -12.52 -7.20
CA ARG A 84 -8.74 -13.73 -6.48
C ARG A 84 -9.89 -14.59 -5.95
N GLY A 85 -11.14 -14.22 -6.24
CA GLY A 85 -12.33 -14.96 -5.77
C GLY A 85 -12.53 -14.89 -4.25
N LEU A 86 -11.94 -13.89 -3.57
CA LEU A 86 -12.09 -13.65 -2.13
C LEU A 86 -13.39 -12.91 -1.82
N MET A 87 -13.93 -12.21 -2.82
CA MET A 87 -15.23 -11.56 -2.75
C MET A 87 -15.87 -11.55 -4.16
N THR A 88 -17.19 -11.49 -4.23
CA THR A 88 -17.89 -11.37 -5.51
C THR A 88 -17.85 -9.93 -6.04
N HIS A 89 -17.94 -9.76 -7.36
CA HIS A 89 -18.05 -8.43 -7.99
C HIS A 89 -19.18 -7.59 -7.39
N ALA A 90 -20.35 -8.19 -7.17
CA ALA A 90 -21.51 -7.50 -6.57
C ALA A 90 -21.24 -7.05 -5.11
N GLN A 91 -20.52 -7.84 -4.33
CA GLN A 91 -20.11 -7.43 -2.97
C GLN A 91 -19.13 -6.26 -3.00
N ALA A 92 -18.12 -6.32 -3.88
CA ALA A 92 -17.15 -5.25 -4.05
C ALA A 92 -17.82 -3.95 -4.49
N LEU A 93 -18.70 -4.02 -5.50
CA LEU A 93 -19.46 -2.87 -6.01
C LEU A 93 -20.33 -2.23 -4.91
N ARG A 94 -21.09 -3.04 -4.18
CA ARG A 94 -21.92 -2.54 -3.07
C ARG A 94 -21.08 -1.84 -2.00
N ARG A 95 -19.97 -2.44 -1.54
CA ARG A 95 -19.08 -1.83 -0.53
C ARG A 95 -18.49 -0.53 -1.04
N THR A 96 -18.03 -0.51 -2.28
CA THR A 96 -17.49 0.69 -2.93
C THR A 96 -18.54 1.81 -2.97
N LEU A 97 -19.77 1.52 -3.41
CA LEU A 97 -20.84 2.52 -3.46
C LEU A 97 -21.18 3.08 -2.09
N VAL A 98 -21.29 2.22 -1.06
CA VAL A 98 -21.54 2.66 0.32
C VAL A 98 -20.44 3.65 0.77
N THR A 99 -19.19 3.30 0.54
CA THR A 99 -18.04 4.15 0.90
C THR A 99 -18.08 5.48 0.15
N LEU A 100 -18.23 5.46 -1.18
CA LEU A 100 -18.19 6.68 -1.99
C LEU A 100 -19.38 7.60 -1.73
N ARG A 101 -20.58 7.04 -1.53
CA ARG A 101 -21.78 7.81 -1.15
C ARG A 101 -21.58 8.50 0.19
N PHE A 102 -21.05 7.79 1.19
CA PHE A 102 -20.74 8.37 2.50
C PHE A 102 -19.73 9.51 2.39
N LEU A 103 -18.57 9.29 1.74
CA LEU A 103 -17.55 10.31 1.56
C LEU A 103 -18.06 11.53 0.78
N SER A 104 -18.93 11.31 -0.21
CA SER A 104 -19.52 12.40 -1.01
C SER A 104 -20.49 13.25 -0.20
N ALA A 105 -21.25 12.65 0.72
CA ALA A 105 -22.19 13.32 1.60
C ALA A 105 -21.58 13.86 2.90
N ALA A 106 -20.34 13.48 3.21
CA ALA A 106 -19.64 13.88 4.43
C ALA A 106 -19.48 15.40 4.52
N GLU A 107 -19.65 15.95 5.71
CA GLU A 107 -19.54 17.39 5.97
C GLU A 107 -18.17 17.92 5.58
N GLN A 108 -18.16 18.94 4.71
CA GLN A 108 -16.97 19.68 4.26
C GLN A 108 -17.12 21.13 4.67
N SER A 109 -16.59 21.49 5.85
CA SER A 109 -16.64 22.85 6.40
C SER A 109 -15.40 23.10 7.27
N ASP A 110 -15.20 24.35 7.68
CA ASP A 110 -14.16 24.76 8.63
C ASP A 110 -14.50 24.43 10.09
N SER A 111 -15.64 23.77 10.33
CA SER A 111 -16.03 23.31 11.65
C SER A 111 -14.99 22.31 12.19
N PRO A 112 -14.56 22.46 13.47
CA PRO A 112 -13.58 21.57 14.07
C PRO A 112 -14.08 20.10 14.23
N THR A 113 -15.36 19.86 13.98
CA THR A 113 -15.96 18.52 14.03
C THR A 113 -16.37 17.97 12.67
N ALA A 114 -16.13 18.71 11.57
CA ALA A 114 -16.43 18.25 10.22
C ALA A 114 -15.65 16.98 9.86
N SER A 115 -16.03 16.31 8.79
CA SER A 115 -15.31 15.17 8.24
C SER A 115 -14.09 15.59 7.40
N GLY A 116 -14.17 16.80 6.85
CA GLY A 116 -13.14 17.38 6.00
C GLY A 116 -13.40 18.86 5.68
N TYR A 117 -12.51 19.44 4.87
CA TYR A 117 -12.64 20.81 4.39
C TYR A 117 -11.90 20.96 3.05
N ARG A 118 -12.47 21.73 2.12
CA ARG A 118 -11.90 21.95 0.77
C ARG A 118 -11.53 20.66 0.02
N GLY A 119 -12.35 19.63 0.19
CA GLY A 119 -12.13 18.32 -0.43
C GLY A 119 -11.14 17.41 0.30
N PHE A 120 -10.31 17.94 1.20
CA PHE A 120 -9.46 17.13 2.08
C PHE A 120 -10.28 16.51 3.22
N PHE A 121 -9.79 15.41 3.75
CA PHE A 121 -10.36 14.76 4.92
C PHE A 121 -9.40 14.79 6.10
N TYR A 122 -9.94 14.74 7.31
CA TYR A 122 -9.14 14.55 8.51
C TYR A 122 -8.50 13.15 8.52
N HIS A 123 -7.25 13.08 8.95
CA HIS A 123 -6.45 11.84 9.02
C HIS A 123 -7.23 10.69 9.69
N PHE A 124 -7.78 10.97 10.88
CA PHE A 124 -8.62 10.05 11.63
C PHE A 124 -10.04 10.60 11.77
N ILE A 125 -11.00 9.75 11.51
CA ILE A 125 -12.41 10.05 11.64
C ILE A 125 -13.11 8.97 12.47
N ASP A 126 -14.07 9.35 13.27
CA ASP A 126 -14.87 8.42 14.05
C ASP A 126 -15.55 7.40 13.14
N ILE A 127 -15.36 6.11 13.41
CA ILE A 127 -15.80 5.04 12.50
C ILE A 127 -17.31 4.94 12.35
N ALA A 128 -18.08 5.45 13.31
CA ALA A 128 -19.55 5.43 13.24
C ALA A 128 -20.12 6.66 12.55
N THR A 129 -19.58 7.85 12.87
CA THR A 129 -20.14 9.14 12.43
C THR A 129 -19.38 9.78 11.29
N GLY A 130 -18.12 9.40 11.06
CA GLY A 130 -17.22 10.02 10.09
C GLY A 130 -16.71 11.41 10.51
N ARG A 131 -16.97 11.85 11.73
CA ARG A 131 -16.50 13.14 12.23
C ARG A 131 -15.03 13.05 12.64
N ARG A 132 -14.33 14.20 12.59
CA ARG A 132 -12.93 14.33 13.03
C ARG A 132 -12.70 13.70 14.40
N ALA A 133 -11.67 12.87 14.53
CA ALA A 133 -11.23 12.26 15.77
C ALA A 133 -9.95 12.96 16.30
N TRP A 134 -9.80 13.02 17.63
CA TRP A 134 -8.56 13.43 18.34
C TRP A 134 -7.98 14.80 17.96
N GLN A 135 -8.75 15.70 17.39
CA GLN A 135 -8.26 16.98 16.86
C GLN A 135 -7.09 16.82 15.88
N CYS A 136 -7.07 15.70 15.13
CA CYS A 136 -6.07 15.47 14.10
C CYS A 136 -6.16 16.53 12.99
N GLU A 137 -5.14 16.58 12.14
CA GLU A 137 -5.08 17.47 10.98
C GLU A 137 -5.95 16.96 9.81
N LEU A 138 -6.36 17.84 8.93
CA LEU A 138 -6.60 17.50 7.53
C LEU A 138 -5.26 17.02 6.96
N SER A 139 -5.18 15.80 6.52
CA SER A 139 -3.95 15.22 6.00
C SER A 139 -3.91 15.28 4.48
N THR A 140 -2.84 15.83 3.92
CA THR A 140 -2.65 15.85 2.46
C THR A 140 -2.28 14.48 1.93
N ILE A 141 -1.38 13.77 2.61
CA ILE A 141 -0.95 12.44 2.15
C ILE A 141 -2.05 11.40 2.30
N ASP A 142 -2.75 11.36 3.44
CA ASP A 142 -3.81 10.37 3.64
C ASP A 142 -5.00 10.63 2.70
N THR A 143 -5.29 11.92 2.39
CA THR A 143 -6.26 12.27 1.35
C THR A 143 -5.78 11.79 -0.03
N ALA A 144 -4.49 11.88 -0.35
CA ALA A 144 -3.96 11.36 -1.61
C ALA A 144 -4.07 9.83 -1.69
N LEU A 145 -3.76 9.11 -0.61
CA LEU A 145 -3.94 7.66 -0.54
C LEU A 145 -5.42 7.26 -0.68
N LEU A 146 -6.33 8.03 -0.07
CA LEU A 146 -7.77 7.86 -0.24
C LEU A 146 -8.18 8.05 -1.71
N MET A 147 -7.76 9.16 -2.34
CA MET A 147 -8.09 9.47 -3.74
C MET A 147 -7.48 8.47 -4.71
N ALA A 148 -6.28 7.95 -4.45
CA ALA A 148 -5.70 6.86 -5.24
C ALA A 148 -6.57 5.61 -5.22
N GLY A 149 -7.10 5.25 -4.03
CA GLY A 149 -8.08 4.15 -3.89
C GLY A 149 -9.40 4.43 -4.59
N VAL A 150 -9.92 5.65 -4.49
CA VAL A 150 -11.14 6.10 -5.18
C VAL A 150 -10.98 5.98 -6.71
N LEU A 151 -9.86 6.43 -7.25
CA LEU A 151 -9.55 6.33 -8.68
C LEU A 151 -9.30 4.87 -9.12
N ALA A 152 -8.69 4.05 -8.27
CA ALA A 152 -8.52 2.62 -8.55
C ALA A 152 -9.87 1.90 -8.62
N ALA A 153 -10.81 2.20 -7.73
CA ALA A 153 -12.16 1.68 -7.78
C ALA A 153 -12.88 2.12 -9.08
N ALA A 154 -12.78 3.39 -9.47
CA ALA A 154 -13.38 3.89 -10.70
C ALA A 154 -12.78 3.22 -11.96
N ALA A 155 -11.49 2.93 -11.95
CA ALA A 155 -10.83 2.23 -13.04
C ALA A 155 -11.26 0.76 -13.14
N PHE A 156 -11.59 0.13 -12.03
CA PHE A 156 -12.06 -1.26 -11.99
C PHE A 156 -13.53 -1.40 -12.41
N PHE A 157 -14.42 -0.55 -11.88
CA PHE A 157 -15.85 -0.57 -12.15
C PHE A 157 -16.17 0.23 -13.43
N HIS A 158 -15.81 -0.33 -14.59
CA HIS A 158 -15.96 0.32 -15.90
C HIS A 158 -17.11 -0.25 -16.77
N GLY A 159 -17.92 -1.17 -16.22
CA GLY A 159 -19.08 -1.74 -16.88
C GLY A 159 -20.20 -0.72 -17.15
N ALA A 160 -21.25 -1.16 -17.84
CA ALA A 160 -22.36 -0.32 -18.31
C ALA A 160 -23.53 -0.22 -17.32
N SER A 161 -23.45 -0.85 -16.14
CA SER A 161 -24.53 -0.76 -15.13
C SER A 161 -24.62 0.64 -14.51
N ASP A 162 -25.81 1.03 -14.08
CA ASP A 162 -26.04 2.32 -13.41
C ASP A 162 -25.20 2.44 -12.13
N ASP A 163 -25.06 1.37 -11.38
CA ASP A 163 -24.24 1.32 -10.17
C ASP A 163 -22.74 1.59 -10.46
N GLU A 164 -22.19 0.98 -11.51
CA GLU A 164 -20.79 1.24 -11.89
C GLU A 164 -20.61 2.65 -12.48
N ALA A 165 -21.61 3.15 -13.21
CA ALA A 165 -21.63 4.53 -13.67
C ALA A 165 -21.65 5.51 -12.47
N GLU A 166 -22.39 5.17 -11.41
CA GLU A 166 -22.41 5.96 -10.18
C GLU A 166 -21.05 5.93 -9.47
N VAL A 167 -20.36 4.78 -9.38
CA VAL A 167 -18.99 4.70 -8.83
C VAL A 167 -18.08 5.70 -9.55
N ARG A 168 -18.07 5.69 -10.88
CA ARG A 168 -17.22 6.60 -11.67
C ARG A 168 -17.58 8.07 -11.43
N ARG A 169 -18.86 8.41 -11.43
CA ARG A 169 -19.33 9.78 -11.17
C ARG A 169 -18.93 10.28 -9.77
N LEU A 170 -19.16 9.46 -8.72
CA LEU A 170 -18.80 9.81 -7.35
C LEU A 170 -17.27 9.95 -7.20
N ALA A 171 -16.51 9.05 -7.80
CA ALA A 171 -15.05 9.11 -7.78
C ALA A 171 -14.52 10.39 -8.43
N THR A 172 -15.06 10.76 -9.60
CA THR A 172 -14.72 12.02 -10.28
C THR A 172 -15.03 13.22 -9.38
N THR A 173 -16.26 13.28 -8.83
CA THR A 173 -16.66 14.38 -7.93
C THR A 173 -15.77 14.48 -6.69
N LEU A 174 -15.42 13.35 -6.07
CA LEU A 174 -14.56 13.32 -4.89
C LEU A 174 -13.14 13.81 -5.19
N TYR A 175 -12.58 13.38 -6.30
CA TYR A 175 -11.24 13.77 -6.69
C TYR A 175 -11.15 15.23 -7.14
N GLU A 176 -12.10 15.69 -7.97
CA GLU A 176 -12.11 17.05 -8.53
C GLU A 176 -12.35 18.15 -7.51
N ARG A 177 -13.01 17.83 -6.37
CA ARG A 177 -13.26 18.81 -5.31
C ARG A 177 -12.06 19.09 -4.41
N VAL A 178 -10.98 18.28 -4.48
CA VAL A 178 -9.79 18.50 -3.62
C VAL A 178 -9.01 19.71 -4.11
N GLU A 179 -8.95 20.74 -3.30
CA GLU A 179 -8.24 21.99 -3.60
C GLU A 179 -6.73 21.83 -3.29
N TRP A 180 -6.01 21.03 -4.11
CA TRP A 180 -4.59 20.74 -3.89
C TRP A 180 -3.72 21.99 -3.84
N ASP A 181 -3.98 22.98 -4.71
CA ASP A 181 -3.28 24.23 -4.80
C ASP A 181 -3.40 25.07 -3.51
N TRP A 182 -4.50 24.93 -2.76
CA TRP A 182 -4.65 25.56 -1.45
C TRP A 182 -3.58 25.10 -0.45
N MET A 183 -3.10 23.87 -0.52
CA MET A 183 -2.09 23.31 0.40
C MET A 183 -0.65 23.69 0.04
N VAL A 184 -0.40 24.38 -1.08
CA VAL A 184 0.94 24.88 -1.41
C VAL A 184 1.38 25.92 -0.39
N GLY A 185 2.58 25.75 0.17
CA GLY A 185 3.21 26.65 1.11
C GLY A 185 4.13 27.68 0.46
N GLU A 186 4.80 28.47 1.29
CA GLU A 186 5.67 29.58 0.84
C GLU A 186 6.84 29.14 -0.03
N HIS A 187 7.36 27.91 0.17
CA HIS A 187 8.47 27.34 -0.62
C HIS A 187 8.00 26.60 -1.88
N GLY A 188 6.70 26.69 -2.21
CA GLY A 188 6.13 26.01 -3.37
C GLY A 188 5.85 24.52 -3.17
N THR A 189 6.21 23.95 -2.03
CA THR A 189 5.93 22.57 -1.65
C THR A 189 4.60 22.42 -0.92
N LEU A 190 4.02 21.22 -0.92
CA LEU A 190 2.75 20.95 -0.25
C LEU A 190 2.95 20.80 1.26
N CYS A 191 2.10 21.47 2.06
CA CYS A 191 2.04 21.30 3.51
C CYS A 191 1.58 19.89 3.88
N HIS A 192 2.01 19.39 5.04
CA HIS A 192 1.53 18.10 5.58
C HIS A 192 0.03 18.10 5.89
N GLY A 193 -0.53 19.27 6.23
CA GLY A 193 -1.94 19.38 6.54
C GLY A 193 -2.37 20.72 7.09
N TRP A 194 -3.60 20.75 7.60
CA TRP A 194 -4.24 21.95 8.16
C TRP A 194 -5.09 21.59 9.38
N ARG A 195 -5.22 22.53 10.32
CA ARG A 195 -6.12 22.42 11.47
C ARG A 195 -6.98 23.67 11.61
N PRO A 196 -8.26 23.56 11.97
CA PRO A 196 -9.12 24.75 12.18
C PRO A 196 -8.61 25.64 13.31
N GLU A 197 -7.90 25.06 14.29
CA GLU A 197 -7.38 25.77 15.44
C GLU A 197 -6.11 26.58 15.16
N SER A 198 -5.31 26.19 14.15
CA SER A 198 -3.96 26.76 13.95
C SER A 198 -3.60 27.05 12.49
N GLY A 199 -4.46 26.71 11.53
CA GLY A 199 -4.16 26.87 10.11
C GLY A 199 -3.28 25.76 9.55
N LYS A 200 -2.52 26.04 8.49
CA LYS A 200 -1.58 25.10 7.87
C LYS A 200 -0.50 24.69 8.85
N LEU A 201 -0.13 23.42 8.81
CA LEU A 201 1.00 22.90 9.57
C LEU A 201 2.31 23.49 9.04
N PRO A 202 3.33 23.67 9.92
CA PRO A 202 4.61 24.27 9.50
C PRO A 202 5.51 23.31 8.72
N TRP A 203 5.14 22.04 8.61
CA TRP A 203 5.90 21.02 7.91
C TRP A 203 5.41 20.85 6.48
N HIS A 204 6.35 20.64 5.59
CA HIS A 204 6.12 20.48 4.16
C HIS A 204 6.71 19.18 3.66
N TRP A 205 6.13 18.63 2.60
CA TRP A 205 6.69 17.49 1.89
C TRP A 205 7.87 17.98 1.06
N GLU A 206 9.08 17.64 1.49
CA GLU A 206 10.34 18.07 0.88
C GLU A 206 11.34 16.92 0.87
N GLY A 207 11.90 16.62 -0.31
CA GLY A 207 12.79 15.48 -0.49
C GLY A 207 12.06 14.16 -0.74
N TYR A 208 12.81 13.08 -0.89
CA TYR A 208 12.22 11.78 -1.22
C TYR A 208 11.52 11.17 0.00
N ASP A 209 10.22 11.17 -0.06
CA ASP A 209 9.30 10.65 0.95
C ASP A 209 8.09 9.96 0.27
N GLU A 210 7.06 9.59 1.02
CA GLU A 210 5.87 8.93 0.49
C GLU A 210 4.99 9.81 -0.40
N ALA A 211 5.25 11.11 -0.49
CA ALA A 211 4.41 12.07 -1.18
C ALA A 211 4.49 12.01 -2.71
N LEU A 212 5.28 11.10 -3.31
CA LEU A 212 5.33 10.98 -4.77
C LEU A 212 3.92 10.82 -5.38
N VAL A 213 3.06 9.94 -4.83
CA VAL A 213 1.68 9.78 -5.30
C VAL A 213 0.83 11.02 -5.04
N LEU A 214 1.05 11.72 -3.93
CA LEU A 214 0.39 12.98 -3.61
C LEU A 214 0.69 14.04 -4.70
N TYR A 215 1.96 14.25 -5.04
CA TYR A 215 2.34 15.20 -6.09
C TYR A 215 1.78 14.80 -7.46
N LEU A 216 1.79 13.51 -7.81
CA LEU A 216 1.22 13.03 -9.06
C LEU A 216 -0.28 13.31 -9.16
N LEU A 217 -1.03 13.06 -8.09
CA LEU A 217 -2.46 13.36 -8.06
C LEU A 217 -2.74 14.86 -8.02
N ALA A 218 -1.99 15.63 -7.23
CA ALA A 218 -2.13 17.07 -7.18
C ALA A 218 -1.83 17.75 -8.54
N LEU A 219 -0.80 17.29 -9.26
CA LEU A 219 -0.50 17.73 -10.63
C LEU A 219 -1.57 17.29 -11.64
N GLY A 220 -2.16 16.12 -11.44
CA GLY A 220 -3.15 15.54 -12.33
C GLY A 220 -4.56 16.12 -12.20
N SER A 221 -4.81 16.94 -11.19
CA SER A 221 -6.13 17.53 -10.95
C SER A 221 -6.60 18.37 -12.15
N PRO A 222 -7.85 18.20 -12.62
CA PRO A 222 -8.39 19.05 -13.68
C PRO A 222 -8.91 20.40 -13.17
N THR A 223 -9.11 20.54 -11.86
CA THR A 223 -9.74 21.72 -11.22
C THR A 223 -8.76 22.56 -10.41
N HIS A 224 -7.99 21.92 -9.53
CA HIS A 224 -7.12 22.54 -8.53
C HIS A 224 -5.70 22.01 -8.59
N ALA A 225 -5.13 21.96 -9.81
CA ALA A 225 -3.79 21.43 -10.01
C ALA A 225 -2.72 22.35 -9.40
N VAL A 226 -1.73 21.73 -8.75
CA VAL A 226 -0.51 22.43 -8.38
C VAL A 226 0.36 22.71 -9.61
N SER A 227 1.25 23.70 -9.50
CA SER A 227 2.24 23.98 -10.54
C SER A 227 3.27 22.84 -10.67
N PRO A 228 3.77 22.52 -11.88
CA PRO A 228 4.93 21.66 -12.04
C PRO A 228 6.16 22.07 -11.21
N SER A 229 6.32 23.39 -10.96
CA SER A 229 7.37 23.88 -10.08
C SER A 229 7.28 23.39 -8.64
N SER A 230 6.07 23.00 -8.17
CA SER A 230 5.93 22.37 -6.83
C SER A 230 6.58 20.99 -6.78
N TYR A 231 6.52 20.21 -7.85
CA TYR A 231 7.22 18.95 -7.97
C TYR A 231 8.74 19.15 -8.03
N ASP A 232 9.20 20.12 -8.81
CA ASP A 232 10.63 20.48 -8.87
C ASP A 232 11.15 20.93 -7.50
N ALA A 233 10.35 21.71 -6.74
CA ALA A 233 10.70 22.13 -5.39
C ALA A 233 10.80 20.94 -4.42
N TRP A 234 9.86 19.99 -4.49
CA TRP A 234 9.93 18.75 -3.70
C TRP A 234 11.17 17.91 -4.02
N CYS A 235 11.53 17.77 -5.31
CA CYS A 235 12.72 17.04 -5.73
C CYS A 235 14.04 17.78 -5.40
N SER A 236 14.01 19.07 -5.08
CA SER A 236 15.22 19.91 -4.96
C SER A 236 16.16 19.46 -3.84
N SER A 237 15.64 18.80 -2.81
CA SER A 237 16.40 18.27 -1.67
C SER A 237 16.66 16.76 -1.74
N TYR A 238 16.44 16.13 -2.90
CA TYR A 238 16.73 14.72 -3.12
C TYR A 238 18.21 14.42 -2.90
N GLN A 239 18.49 13.30 -2.25
CA GLN A 239 19.85 12.87 -1.91
C GLN A 239 20.16 11.53 -2.60
N TRP A 240 21.10 11.57 -3.56
CA TRP A 240 21.66 10.37 -4.15
C TRP A 240 22.90 9.96 -3.33
N LEU A 241 22.79 8.90 -2.56
CA LEU A 241 23.81 8.46 -1.61
C LEU A 241 24.24 7.02 -1.91
N GLU A 242 25.47 6.69 -1.51
CA GLU A 242 25.93 5.31 -1.46
C GLU A 242 25.82 4.79 -0.01
N VAL A 243 25.00 3.77 0.18
CA VAL A 243 24.77 3.12 1.48
C VAL A 243 24.93 1.61 1.29
N GLU A 244 25.68 0.95 2.19
CA GLU A 244 25.98 -0.49 2.10
C GLU A 244 26.58 -0.89 0.72
N GLY A 245 27.30 0.02 0.05
CA GLY A 245 27.88 -0.18 -1.27
C GLY A 245 26.86 -0.15 -2.42
N ILE A 246 25.71 0.47 -2.21
CA ILE A 246 24.65 0.67 -3.23
C ILE A 246 24.36 2.17 -3.34
N ALA A 247 24.50 2.71 -4.55
CA ALA A 247 24.12 4.09 -4.85
C ALA A 247 22.65 4.16 -5.25
N TYR A 248 21.87 5.02 -4.57
CA TYR A 248 20.42 5.14 -4.80
C TYR A 248 19.87 6.47 -4.28
N LEU A 249 18.65 6.83 -4.68
CA LEU A 249 17.91 7.93 -4.09
C LEU A 249 17.47 7.51 -2.68
N HIS A 250 18.07 8.16 -1.69
CA HIS A 250 18.00 7.74 -0.30
C HIS A 250 16.70 8.11 0.38
N ALA A 251 16.14 7.14 1.11
CA ALA A 251 15.18 7.32 2.19
C ALA A 251 15.41 6.24 3.24
N GLY A 252 15.39 6.62 4.53
CA GLY A 252 15.68 5.68 5.62
C GLY A 252 14.58 4.64 5.84
N PRO A 253 13.32 5.04 6.02
CA PRO A 253 12.20 4.11 6.19
C PRO A 253 11.82 3.41 4.88
N LEU A 254 11.67 2.08 4.93
CA LEU A 254 11.44 1.27 3.73
C LEU A 254 10.11 1.57 3.04
N PHE A 255 9.05 1.98 3.78
CA PHE A 255 7.73 2.26 3.21
C PHE A 255 7.75 3.38 2.16
N ILE A 256 8.68 4.31 2.26
CA ILE A 256 8.83 5.42 1.31
C ILE A 256 9.07 4.88 -0.11
N HIS A 257 9.86 3.81 -0.22
CA HIS A 257 10.14 3.14 -1.48
C HIS A 257 8.98 2.30 -2.03
N GLN A 258 7.83 2.24 -1.32
CA GLN A 258 6.75 1.29 -1.62
C GLN A 258 5.41 1.94 -1.92
N MET A 259 5.00 2.96 -1.14
CA MET A 259 3.62 3.45 -1.13
C MET A 259 3.12 3.89 -2.50
N SER A 260 3.87 4.70 -3.23
CA SER A 260 3.44 5.16 -4.56
C SER A 260 3.38 4.03 -5.60
N HIS A 261 4.16 2.97 -5.41
CA HIS A 261 4.16 1.79 -6.29
C HIS A 261 2.91 0.92 -6.16
N LEU A 262 2.07 1.13 -5.17
CA LEU A 262 0.79 0.43 -5.09
C LEU A 262 -0.05 0.65 -6.36
N TRP A 263 -0.03 1.88 -6.88
CA TRP A 263 -0.85 2.32 -8.01
C TRP A 263 -0.05 2.58 -9.29
N VAL A 264 1.26 2.89 -9.17
CA VAL A 264 2.08 3.29 -10.32
C VAL A 264 3.16 2.26 -10.63
N ASP A 265 3.17 1.77 -11.87
CA ASP A 265 4.25 0.96 -12.40
C ASP A 265 5.39 1.88 -12.88
N PHE A 266 6.36 2.12 -12.02
CA PHE A 266 7.48 3.00 -12.35
C PHE A 266 8.59 2.34 -13.19
N ARG A 267 8.43 1.11 -13.66
CA ARG A 267 9.44 0.45 -14.50
C ARG A 267 9.65 1.20 -15.81
N GLY A 268 10.87 1.72 -15.98
CA GLY A 268 11.27 2.52 -17.13
C GLY A 268 10.68 3.92 -17.16
N LEU A 269 9.92 4.36 -16.14
CA LEU A 269 9.44 5.73 -16.00
C LEU A 269 10.49 6.57 -15.30
N GLN A 270 10.93 7.64 -15.95
CA GLN A 270 11.96 8.51 -15.45
C GLN A 270 11.49 9.97 -15.45
N ASP A 271 11.57 10.62 -14.31
CA ASP A 271 11.53 12.08 -14.21
C ASP A 271 12.92 12.68 -14.52
N LYS A 272 13.05 13.97 -14.35
CA LYS A 272 14.33 14.68 -14.58
C LYS A 272 15.46 14.15 -13.70
N PHE A 273 15.17 13.90 -12.41
CA PHE A 273 16.18 13.44 -11.46
C PHE A 273 16.64 12.01 -11.78
N MET A 274 15.72 11.08 -12.00
CA MET A 274 16.03 9.69 -12.32
C MET A 274 16.77 9.54 -13.67
N ARG A 275 16.43 10.37 -14.67
CA ARG A 275 17.19 10.40 -15.94
C ARG A 275 18.63 10.82 -15.73
N ALA A 276 18.87 11.83 -14.88
CA ALA A 276 20.25 12.30 -14.60
C ALA A 276 21.11 11.21 -13.93
N HIS A 277 20.49 10.25 -13.22
CA HIS A 277 21.17 9.14 -12.55
C HIS A 277 21.08 7.81 -13.30
N GLY A 278 20.48 7.79 -14.51
CA GLY A 278 20.33 6.57 -15.31
C GLY A 278 19.51 5.48 -14.62
N SER A 279 18.53 5.85 -13.79
CA SER A 279 17.72 4.95 -12.97
C SER A 279 16.23 5.23 -13.15
N ASP A 280 15.38 4.45 -12.46
CA ASP A 280 13.97 4.71 -12.25
C ASP A 280 13.58 4.37 -10.81
N TYR A 281 12.37 4.76 -10.39
CA TYR A 281 11.93 4.53 -9.01
C TYR A 281 11.75 3.04 -8.67
N PHE A 282 11.52 2.17 -9.65
CA PHE A 282 11.43 0.73 -9.42
C PHE A 282 12.81 0.12 -9.10
N VAL A 283 13.82 0.49 -9.88
CA VAL A 283 15.21 0.10 -9.61
C VAL A 283 15.67 0.69 -8.27
N ASN A 284 15.30 1.92 -7.98
CA ASN A 284 15.57 2.57 -6.70
C ASN A 284 14.95 1.83 -5.51
N SER A 285 13.71 1.36 -5.64
CA SER A 285 13.01 0.62 -4.58
C SER A 285 13.63 -0.77 -4.35
N ARG A 286 14.16 -1.41 -5.41
CA ARG A 286 14.99 -2.61 -5.28
C ARG A 286 16.25 -2.31 -4.47
N ALA A 287 16.97 -1.23 -4.83
CA ALA A 287 18.16 -0.79 -4.10
C ALA A 287 17.86 -0.54 -2.62
N GLY A 288 16.76 0.14 -2.31
CA GLY A 288 16.34 0.36 -0.91
C GLY A 288 16.11 -0.95 -0.15
N ALA A 289 15.47 -1.96 -0.76
CA ALA A 289 15.28 -3.28 -0.14
C ALA A 289 16.63 -4.01 0.08
N GLU A 290 17.54 -3.96 -0.90
CA GLU A 290 18.87 -4.56 -0.77
C GLU A 290 19.73 -3.87 0.31
N VAL A 291 19.67 -2.54 0.42
CA VAL A 291 20.33 -1.77 1.49
C VAL A 291 19.82 -2.22 2.86
N GLN A 292 18.51 -2.37 3.03
CA GLN A 292 17.90 -2.84 4.27
C GLN A 292 18.39 -4.25 4.66
N GLN A 293 18.47 -5.17 3.70
CA GLN A 293 18.96 -6.53 3.95
C GLN A 293 20.45 -6.50 4.32
N ARG A 294 21.29 -5.77 3.57
CA ARG A 294 22.75 -5.69 3.86
C ARG A 294 23.01 -5.05 5.22
N TYR A 295 22.25 -4.01 5.57
CA TYR A 295 22.31 -3.40 6.90
C TYR A 295 21.98 -4.41 8.00
N ALA A 296 20.92 -5.19 7.84
CA ALA A 296 20.53 -6.21 8.81
C ALA A 296 21.59 -7.34 8.89
N MET A 297 22.21 -7.73 7.77
CA MET A 297 23.32 -8.72 7.76
C MET A 297 24.56 -8.19 8.48
N ARG A 298 24.93 -6.92 8.26
CA ARG A 298 26.03 -6.26 8.96
C ARG A 298 25.73 -6.05 10.44
N ASN A 299 24.48 -5.80 10.77
CA ASN A 299 23.92 -5.66 12.11
C ASN A 299 24.78 -4.78 13.04
N PRO A 300 24.98 -3.50 12.72
CA PRO A 300 25.93 -2.64 13.44
C PRO A 300 25.52 -2.39 14.90
N ARG A 301 24.22 -2.50 15.21
CA ARG A 301 23.67 -2.32 16.56
C ARG A 301 23.51 -3.63 17.34
N ARG A 302 23.85 -4.77 16.73
CA ARG A 302 23.81 -6.11 17.33
C ARG A 302 22.40 -6.50 17.81
N HIS A 303 21.37 -6.14 17.06
CA HIS A 303 20.01 -6.56 17.34
C HIS A 303 19.83 -8.08 17.12
N ALA A 304 19.05 -8.70 17.99
CA ALA A 304 18.74 -10.11 17.86
C ALA A 304 18.03 -10.40 16.53
N MET A 305 18.34 -11.54 15.93
CA MET A 305 17.78 -12.07 14.68
C MET A 305 18.04 -11.24 13.41
N TYR A 306 18.58 -10.03 13.47
CA TYR A 306 18.93 -9.29 12.26
C TYR A 306 19.86 -10.12 11.39
N GLY A 307 19.57 -10.20 10.08
CA GLY A 307 20.35 -11.01 9.13
C GLY A 307 19.69 -11.11 7.77
N GLU A 308 20.20 -12.01 6.95
CA GLU A 308 19.81 -12.22 5.55
C GLU A 308 18.29 -12.44 5.36
N PHE A 309 17.64 -13.14 6.28
CA PHE A 309 16.22 -13.48 6.22
C PHE A 309 15.40 -12.81 7.33
N CYS A 310 15.93 -11.77 7.97
CA CYS A 310 15.26 -11.05 9.04
C CYS A 310 15.64 -9.56 9.00
N TRP A 311 14.87 -8.78 8.25
CA TRP A 311 15.04 -7.35 7.99
C TRP A 311 13.67 -6.68 7.74
N GLY A 312 13.63 -5.38 7.44
CA GLY A 312 12.40 -4.64 7.16
C GLY A 312 12.17 -3.54 8.19
N ILE A 313 13.06 -2.53 8.17
CA ILE A 313 13.04 -1.39 9.08
C ILE A 313 12.23 -0.26 8.43
N THR A 314 11.12 0.11 9.07
CA THR A 314 10.19 1.11 8.54
C THR A 314 9.39 1.76 9.66
N ALA A 315 8.56 2.76 9.34
CA ALA A 315 7.56 3.29 10.25
C ALA A 315 6.70 2.15 10.78
N SER A 316 6.67 1.97 12.08
CA SER A 316 5.96 0.86 12.69
C SER A 316 5.73 1.05 14.18
N ASP A 317 4.75 0.31 14.70
CA ASP A 317 4.53 0.13 16.13
C ASP A 317 5.74 -0.51 16.79
N GLY A 318 5.96 -0.25 18.06
CA GLY A 318 7.08 -0.80 18.81
C GLY A 318 6.70 -1.13 20.25
N PRO A 319 7.59 -1.79 21.01
CA PRO A 319 7.32 -2.18 22.40
C PRO A 319 7.05 -1.01 23.34
N GLY A 320 7.56 0.19 23.00
CA GLY A 320 7.31 1.42 23.74
C GLY A 320 8.14 1.58 25.01
N ARG A 321 8.21 2.80 25.49
CA ARG A 321 8.97 3.17 26.69
C ARG A 321 8.34 2.64 27.97
N ASN A 322 7.02 2.62 28.04
CA ASN A 322 6.25 2.29 29.24
C ASN A 322 6.32 0.80 29.63
N ARG A 323 6.81 -0.05 28.76
CA ARG A 323 6.97 -1.50 29.00
C ARG A 323 8.39 -1.87 29.43
N TRP A 324 9.30 -0.90 29.44
CA TRP A 324 10.69 -1.14 29.83
C TRP A 324 10.81 -1.16 31.36
N HIS A 325 11.35 -2.23 31.91
CA HIS A 325 11.60 -2.42 33.35
C HIS A 325 13.10 -2.48 33.68
N GLY A 326 13.97 -2.11 32.73
CA GLY A 326 15.42 -2.02 32.93
C GLY A 326 15.86 -0.73 33.65
N ASN A 327 17.14 -0.65 34.01
CA ASN A 327 17.75 0.56 34.56
C ASN A 327 18.00 1.59 33.45
N GLY A 328 17.61 2.86 33.66
CA GLY A 328 17.80 3.96 32.70
C GLY A 328 16.64 4.19 31.75
N GLU A 329 16.89 5.05 30.75
CA GLU A 329 15.91 5.32 29.70
C GLU A 329 15.70 4.10 28.80
N SER A 330 14.45 3.89 28.38
CA SER A 330 14.12 2.81 27.43
C SER A 330 14.80 3.05 26.09
N PRO A 331 15.54 2.07 25.55
CA PRO A 331 16.06 2.14 24.19
C PRO A 331 14.99 1.85 23.13
N PHE A 332 13.77 1.52 23.54
CA PHE A 332 12.66 1.13 22.65
C PHE A 332 11.67 2.27 22.49
N TYR A 333 11.19 2.42 21.23
CA TYR A 333 10.21 3.43 20.86
C TYR A 333 8.81 2.83 20.75
N ASP A 334 7.79 3.68 20.91
CA ASP A 334 6.42 3.42 20.47
C ASP A 334 6.35 3.47 18.92
N TYR A 335 5.28 3.99 18.34
CA TYR A 335 5.23 4.21 16.90
C TYR A 335 6.22 5.31 16.49
N VAL A 336 7.13 4.98 15.57
CA VAL A 336 8.10 5.94 15.02
C VAL A 336 8.52 5.54 13.61
N ALA A 337 8.93 6.51 12.80
CA ALA A 337 9.50 6.29 11.48
C ALA A 337 10.94 5.76 11.59
N ARG A 338 11.08 4.44 11.81
CA ARG A 338 12.37 3.76 11.82
C ARG A 338 12.97 3.71 10.44
N GLY A 339 14.28 3.83 10.36
CA GLY A 339 14.97 3.86 9.07
C GLY A 339 16.46 3.54 9.19
N VAL A 340 17.11 3.28 8.09
CA VAL A 340 18.55 2.98 8.00
C VAL A 340 19.21 3.80 6.89
N PRO A 341 20.48 4.16 7.08
CA PRO A 341 21.36 3.87 8.22
C PRO A 341 21.17 4.82 9.41
N GLU A 342 20.49 5.96 9.23
CA GLU A 342 20.52 7.11 10.14
C GLU A 342 19.23 7.29 10.96
N GLY A 343 18.18 6.56 10.68
CA GLY A 343 16.91 6.66 11.41
C GLY A 343 16.94 5.98 12.77
N PRO A 344 15.87 6.12 13.57
CA PRO A 344 15.69 5.30 14.75
C PRO A 344 15.74 3.82 14.39
N ASP A 345 16.56 3.06 15.11
CA ASP A 345 16.65 1.61 14.99
C ASP A 345 16.81 1.02 16.38
N ASP A 346 15.74 0.42 16.90
CA ASP A 346 15.65 -0.21 18.23
C ASP A 346 15.49 -1.73 18.15
N GLY A 347 15.72 -2.31 16.97
CA GLY A 347 15.56 -3.73 16.74
C GLY A 347 14.15 -4.15 16.30
N THR A 348 13.24 -3.19 16.07
CA THR A 348 11.89 -3.48 15.59
C THR A 348 11.86 -3.64 14.08
N LEU A 349 11.24 -4.72 13.62
CA LEU A 349 11.06 -5.09 12.20
C LEU A 349 9.57 -5.17 11.86
N ALA A 350 9.22 -4.81 10.63
CA ALA A 350 7.86 -4.82 10.10
C ALA A 350 7.73 -5.80 8.93
N PRO A 351 7.11 -6.96 9.11
CA PRO A 351 6.96 -7.96 8.06
C PRO A 351 6.25 -7.45 6.80
N TRP A 352 5.23 -6.59 6.97
CA TRP A 352 4.48 -6.01 5.86
C TRP A 352 5.38 -5.23 4.87
N ALA A 353 6.38 -4.52 5.38
CA ALA A 353 7.30 -3.75 4.53
C ALA A 353 8.23 -4.66 3.71
N VAL A 354 8.59 -5.83 4.25
CA VAL A 354 9.26 -6.87 3.46
C VAL A 354 8.35 -7.36 2.34
N VAL A 355 7.09 -7.71 2.66
CA VAL A 355 6.11 -8.18 1.67
C VAL A 355 5.85 -7.13 0.60
N ALA A 356 5.73 -5.87 0.98
CA ALA A 356 5.52 -4.76 0.04
C ALA A 356 6.72 -4.53 -0.91
N SER A 357 7.91 -5.04 -0.58
CA SER A 357 9.08 -5.05 -1.48
C SER A 357 9.08 -6.19 -2.50
N LEU A 358 8.10 -7.09 -2.45
CA LEU A 358 8.07 -8.31 -3.28
C LEU A 358 8.22 -8.09 -4.79
N PRO A 359 7.56 -7.10 -5.42
CA PRO A 359 7.75 -6.88 -6.86
C PRO A 359 9.16 -6.43 -7.23
N PHE A 360 9.86 -5.74 -6.34
CA PHE A 360 11.18 -5.16 -6.61
C PHE A 360 12.31 -6.18 -6.46
N ALA A 361 12.27 -7.00 -5.41
CA ALA A 361 13.35 -7.87 -4.99
C ALA A 361 12.85 -9.25 -4.54
N PRO A 362 12.14 -10.01 -5.40
CA PRO A 362 11.55 -11.30 -5.02
C PRO A 362 12.58 -12.32 -4.56
N ASP A 363 13.80 -12.21 -5.03
CA ASP A 363 14.93 -13.08 -4.69
C ASP A 363 15.32 -13.02 -3.20
N ILE A 364 15.23 -11.86 -2.56
CA ILE A 364 15.50 -11.67 -1.13
C ILE A 364 14.22 -11.67 -0.29
N VAL A 365 13.09 -11.25 -0.85
CA VAL A 365 11.82 -11.14 -0.13
C VAL A 365 11.18 -12.50 0.11
N LEU A 366 11.11 -13.38 -0.89
CA LEU A 366 10.46 -14.69 -0.74
C LEU A 366 11.11 -15.56 0.35
N PRO A 367 12.45 -15.68 0.43
CA PRO A 367 13.09 -16.38 1.54
C PRO A 367 12.80 -15.76 2.90
N THR A 368 12.72 -14.42 2.97
CA THR A 368 12.41 -13.69 4.22
C THR A 368 10.96 -13.96 4.66
N ILE A 369 9.98 -13.93 3.76
CA ILE A 369 8.59 -14.32 4.07
C ILE A 369 8.54 -15.77 4.59
N ALA A 370 9.25 -16.69 3.93
CA ALA A 370 9.32 -18.08 4.37
C ALA A 370 9.92 -18.21 5.78
N ASN A 371 10.97 -17.42 6.10
CA ASN A 371 11.53 -17.35 7.44
C ASN A 371 10.54 -16.80 8.48
N PHE A 372 9.82 -15.73 8.17
CA PHE A 372 8.80 -15.18 9.07
C PHE A 372 7.67 -16.18 9.36
N ARG A 373 7.29 -16.99 8.37
CA ARG A 373 6.35 -18.09 8.59
C ARG A 373 6.97 -19.23 9.44
N HIS A 374 8.23 -19.55 9.19
CA HIS A 374 8.96 -20.59 9.96
C HIS A 374 9.05 -20.23 11.46
N ILE A 375 9.35 -18.98 11.78
CA ILE A 375 9.34 -18.46 13.16
C ILE A 375 7.95 -18.12 13.68
N GLN A 376 6.90 -18.50 12.97
CA GLN A 376 5.50 -18.49 13.38
C GLN A 376 4.90 -17.10 13.64
N LEU A 377 5.38 -16.03 12.98
CA LEU A 377 4.81 -14.67 13.12
C LEU A 377 3.36 -14.54 12.63
N HIS A 378 2.85 -15.49 11.84
CA HIS A 378 1.48 -15.53 11.32
C HIS A 378 0.52 -16.37 12.18
N VAL A 379 1.02 -17.15 13.13
CA VAL A 379 0.20 -18.12 13.88
C VAL A 379 -0.74 -17.40 14.84
N ALA A 380 -1.99 -17.84 14.87
CA ALA A 380 -3.08 -17.26 15.67
C ALA A 380 -3.42 -15.80 15.34
N ASN A 381 -3.03 -15.30 14.17
CA ASN A 381 -3.36 -13.97 13.69
C ASN A 381 -4.44 -14.06 12.60
N PRO A 382 -5.54 -13.27 12.70
CA PRO A 382 -6.64 -13.34 11.74
C PRO A 382 -6.27 -12.76 10.36
N TYR A 383 -5.26 -11.85 10.30
CA TYR A 383 -4.90 -11.10 9.11
C TYR A 383 -3.43 -11.31 8.70
N GLY A 384 -2.86 -12.48 9.00
CA GLY A 384 -1.49 -12.81 8.65
C GLY A 384 -0.45 -12.24 9.61
N PHE A 385 0.54 -11.50 9.14
CA PHE A 385 1.57 -10.93 10.00
C PHE A 385 1.03 -9.72 10.79
N LYS A 386 1.42 -9.62 12.07
CA LYS A 386 1.19 -8.42 12.86
C LYS A 386 2.02 -7.24 12.32
N ALA A 387 1.68 -6.03 12.73
CA ALA A 387 2.32 -4.81 12.24
C ALA A 387 3.84 -4.82 12.36
N SER A 388 4.37 -5.37 13.45
CA SER A 388 5.81 -5.40 13.73
C SER A 388 6.16 -6.40 14.83
N PHE A 389 7.45 -6.68 14.98
CA PHE A 389 7.99 -7.46 16.09
C PHE A 389 9.39 -6.96 16.47
N ASN A 390 9.82 -7.21 17.69
CA ASN A 390 11.14 -6.82 18.17
C ASN A 390 11.80 -7.99 18.91
N PRO A 391 12.71 -8.72 18.28
CA PRO A 391 13.39 -9.85 18.88
C PRO A 391 14.44 -9.46 19.94
N SER A 392 14.86 -8.19 19.97
CA SER A 392 15.78 -7.66 20.96
C SER A 392 15.10 -7.25 22.26
N TYR A 393 13.74 -7.18 22.29
CA TYR A 393 13.01 -6.81 23.49
C TYR A 393 12.95 -7.96 24.50
N PRO A 394 13.49 -7.77 25.73
CA PRO A 394 13.68 -8.87 26.67
C PRO A 394 12.44 -9.21 27.51
N GLY A 395 11.41 -8.39 27.44
CA GLY A 395 10.28 -8.40 28.40
C GLY A 395 9.09 -9.28 28.05
N ASP A 396 8.95 -9.73 26.81
CA ASP A 396 7.79 -10.51 26.40
C ASP A 396 8.12 -11.99 26.18
N ARG A 397 7.76 -12.82 27.21
CA ARG A 397 7.93 -14.27 27.14
C ARG A 397 6.78 -14.99 26.44
N LYS A 398 5.76 -14.26 25.94
CA LYS A 398 4.61 -14.87 25.27
C LYS A 398 4.95 -15.33 23.86
N HIS A 399 5.95 -14.72 23.24
CA HIS A 399 6.40 -15.07 21.90
C HIS A 399 7.88 -15.48 21.91
N ALA A 400 8.18 -16.56 21.21
CA ALA A 400 9.56 -17.04 21.08
C ALA A 400 10.49 -16.05 20.35
N VAL A 401 9.91 -15.09 19.63
CA VAL A 401 10.60 -14.04 18.85
C VAL A 401 10.67 -12.69 19.55
N GLY A 402 10.53 -12.65 20.88
CA GLY A 402 10.50 -11.39 21.65
C GLY A 402 9.13 -10.72 21.63
N TRP A 403 9.08 -9.38 21.58
CA TRP A 403 7.82 -8.67 21.49
C TRP A 403 7.22 -8.76 20.08
N VAL A 404 5.91 -8.93 20.00
CA VAL A 404 5.12 -8.85 18.77
C VAL A 404 4.01 -7.82 18.99
N SER A 405 3.79 -6.91 18.03
CA SER A 405 2.69 -5.96 18.09
C SER A 405 1.36 -6.69 18.27
N PRO A 406 0.50 -6.25 19.18
CA PRO A 406 -0.82 -6.87 19.34
C PRO A 406 -1.77 -6.51 18.19
N TYR A 407 -1.39 -5.58 17.31
CA TYR A 407 -2.27 -4.94 16.35
C TYR A 407 -1.98 -5.31 14.90
N HIS A 408 -3.02 -5.18 14.07
CA HIS A 408 -2.95 -5.03 12.61
C HIS A 408 -3.37 -3.60 12.27
N PHE A 409 -2.85 -3.05 11.17
CA PHE A 409 -3.16 -1.71 10.67
C PHE A 409 -3.62 -1.78 9.22
N GLY A 410 -4.69 -1.07 8.87
CA GLY A 410 -5.20 -1.06 7.50
C GLY A 410 -4.16 -0.56 6.48
N ILE A 411 -3.34 0.43 6.87
CA ILE A 411 -2.27 0.96 6.02
C ILE A 411 -1.13 -0.05 5.78
N ASN A 412 -1.00 -1.10 6.59
CA ASN A 412 0.00 -2.16 6.41
C ASN A 412 -0.55 -3.34 5.62
N GLU A 413 -1.83 -3.68 5.85
CA GLU A 413 -2.49 -4.79 5.16
C GLU A 413 -2.74 -4.47 3.68
N GLY A 414 -3.04 -3.21 3.36
CA GLY A 414 -3.22 -2.76 1.97
C GLY A 414 -2.00 -3.04 1.08
N PRO A 415 -0.81 -2.54 1.40
CA PRO A 415 0.42 -2.84 0.67
C PRO A 415 0.70 -4.35 0.57
N THR A 416 0.43 -5.12 1.62
CA THR A 416 0.58 -6.59 1.57
C THR A 416 -0.29 -7.20 0.47
N VAL A 417 -1.59 -6.89 0.44
CA VAL A 417 -2.53 -7.40 -0.57
C VAL A 417 -2.15 -6.95 -1.97
N VAL A 418 -1.90 -5.64 -2.15
CA VAL A 418 -1.70 -5.01 -3.45
C VAL A 418 -0.37 -5.40 -4.08
N MET A 419 0.73 -5.44 -3.29
CA MET A 419 2.04 -5.74 -3.86
C MET A 419 2.24 -7.23 -4.14
N ILE A 420 1.58 -8.12 -3.41
CA ILE A 420 1.48 -9.53 -3.81
C ILE A 420 0.76 -9.63 -5.17
N GLU A 421 -0.36 -8.89 -5.37
CA GLU A 421 -1.07 -8.89 -6.64
C GLU A 421 -0.24 -8.31 -7.78
N ASN A 422 0.43 -7.17 -7.54
CA ASN A 422 1.30 -6.55 -8.54
C ASN A 422 2.47 -7.47 -8.93
N HIS A 423 3.03 -8.22 -7.98
CA HIS A 423 4.03 -9.25 -8.27
C HIS A 423 3.47 -10.39 -9.12
N ARG A 424 2.27 -10.89 -8.79
CA ARG A 424 1.66 -12.07 -9.45
C ARG A 424 1.13 -11.76 -10.86
N SER A 425 0.49 -10.60 -11.05
CA SER A 425 -0.22 -10.31 -12.31
C SER A 425 0.01 -8.91 -12.87
N GLY A 426 0.45 -7.96 -12.03
CA GLY A 426 0.51 -6.54 -12.39
C GLY A 426 -0.88 -5.92 -12.62
N MET A 427 -1.94 -6.50 -12.06
CA MET A 427 -3.32 -6.09 -12.32
C MET A 427 -3.56 -4.62 -12.01
N LEU A 428 -3.23 -4.16 -10.78
CA LEU A 428 -3.44 -2.76 -10.40
C LEU A 428 -2.65 -1.81 -11.29
N TRP A 429 -1.41 -2.13 -11.59
CA TRP A 429 -0.58 -1.34 -12.48
C TRP A 429 -1.18 -1.22 -13.89
N LYS A 430 -1.63 -2.36 -14.47
CA LYS A 430 -2.28 -2.35 -15.80
C LYS A 430 -3.54 -1.49 -15.80
N MET A 431 -4.36 -1.62 -14.76
CA MET A 431 -5.60 -0.87 -14.60
C MET A 431 -5.33 0.64 -14.46
N MET A 432 -4.36 1.02 -13.63
CA MET A 432 -4.06 2.43 -13.35
C MET A 432 -3.34 3.14 -14.51
N ARG A 433 -2.78 2.45 -15.49
CA ARG A 433 -2.26 3.06 -16.74
C ARG A 433 -3.34 3.79 -17.53
N ALA A 434 -4.61 3.43 -17.36
CA ALA A 434 -5.75 4.11 -17.99
C ALA A 434 -6.32 5.26 -17.13
N CYS A 435 -5.81 5.49 -15.93
CA CYS A 435 -6.26 6.57 -15.04
C CYS A 435 -5.77 7.93 -15.55
N ALA A 436 -6.65 8.71 -16.19
CA ALA A 436 -6.30 9.97 -16.81
C ALA A 436 -5.66 11.00 -15.84
N PRO A 437 -6.15 11.19 -14.59
CA PRO A 437 -5.46 12.03 -13.60
C PRO A 437 -4.02 11.62 -13.36
N LEU A 438 -3.76 10.33 -13.17
CA LEU A 438 -2.41 9.81 -12.92
C LEU A 438 -1.48 10.02 -14.11
N VAL A 439 -1.94 9.72 -15.34
CA VAL A 439 -1.19 9.95 -16.59
C VAL A 439 -0.86 11.44 -16.76
N THR A 440 -1.82 12.32 -16.50
CA THR A 440 -1.62 13.77 -16.56
C THR A 440 -0.60 14.23 -15.53
N GLY A 441 -0.71 13.74 -14.30
CA GLY A 441 0.23 14.04 -13.23
C GLY A 441 1.66 13.62 -13.55
N LEU A 442 1.85 12.39 -14.03
CA LEU A 442 3.16 11.89 -14.48
C LEU A 442 3.77 12.80 -15.56
N ARG A 443 2.99 13.19 -16.58
CA ARG A 443 3.47 14.08 -17.64
C ARG A 443 3.83 15.47 -17.13
N ARG A 444 3.00 16.06 -16.26
CA ARG A 444 3.27 17.38 -15.66
C ARG A 444 4.46 17.35 -14.71
N ALA A 445 4.73 16.23 -14.06
CA ALA A 445 5.96 15.99 -13.28
C ALA A 445 7.20 15.71 -14.14
N GLY A 446 7.06 15.72 -15.48
CA GLY A 446 8.16 15.52 -16.42
C GLY A 446 8.61 14.08 -16.59
N PHE A 447 7.77 13.09 -16.23
CA PHE A 447 8.05 11.68 -16.51
C PHE A 447 7.94 11.37 -18.01
N ALA A 448 8.82 10.48 -18.46
CA ALA A 448 8.83 9.90 -19.79
C ALA A 448 9.36 8.46 -19.71
N GLY A 449 9.24 7.72 -20.81
CA GLY A 449 9.70 6.34 -20.91
C GLY A 449 8.65 5.29 -20.52
N GLY A 450 9.04 4.04 -20.56
CA GLY A 450 8.22 2.92 -20.18
C GLY A 450 6.86 2.87 -20.88
N TRP A 451 5.83 2.49 -20.16
CA TRP A 451 4.46 2.39 -20.69
C TRP A 451 3.83 3.76 -21.01
N LEU A 452 4.35 4.85 -20.43
CA LEU A 452 3.78 6.20 -20.59
C LEU A 452 3.93 6.71 -22.02
N ASP A 453 5.02 6.33 -22.72
CA ASP A 453 5.28 6.74 -24.09
C ASP A 453 4.32 6.07 -25.09
N ALA A 454 3.71 4.95 -24.71
CA ALA A 454 2.70 4.29 -25.55
C ALA A 454 1.30 4.96 -25.47
N ILE A 455 1.09 5.87 -24.51
CA ILE A 455 -0.17 6.60 -24.40
C ILE A 455 -0.09 7.90 -25.23
N PRO A 456 -1.01 8.14 -26.18
CA PRO A 456 -1.02 9.39 -26.97
C PRO A 456 -1.09 10.64 -26.09
N ARG A 457 -0.44 11.72 -26.52
CA ARG A 457 -0.62 13.03 -25.89
C ARG A 457 -1.94 13.63 -26.36
N THR A 458 -2.70 14.18 -25.42
CA THR A 458 -4.01 14.80 -25.74
C THR A 458 -3.90 15.98 -26.73
N ASP A 459 -2.72 16.59 -26.84
CA ASP A 459 -2.44 17.69 -27.78
C ASP A 459 -2.23 17.19 -29.23
N GLU A 460 -2.02 15.89 -29.41
CA GLU A 460 -1.84 15.23 -30.72
C GLU A 460 -3.11 14.45 -31.16
N ALA A 461 -4.14 14.40 -30.32
CA ALA A 461 -5.36 13.66 -30.64
C ALA A 461 -6.28 14.51 -31.54
N ALA A 462 -6.44 14.08 -32.78
CA ALA A 462 -7.60 14.39 -33.58
C ALA A 462 -8.90 14.03 -32.81
N PRO A 463 -10.08 14.67 -33.13
CA PRO A 463 -11.28 14.55 -32.30
C PRO A 463 -11.63 13.09 -32.01
N ALA A 464 -11.83 12.80 -30.76
CA ALA A 464 -12.05 11.53 -30.08
C ALA A 464 -12.61 10.40 -30.99
N ALA A 465 -11.72 9.53 -31.43
CA ALA A 465 -12.11 8.14 -31.64
C ALA A 465 -12.17 7.50 -30.23
N ALA A 466 -13.30 6.90 -29.90
CA ALA A 466 -13.49 6.20 -28.65
C ALA A 466 -12.31 5.24 -28.41
N MET A 467 -11.66 5.36 -27.25
CA MET A 467 -10.58 4.44 -26.86
C MET A 467 -11.10 3.00 -26.98
N PRO A 468 -10.33 2.07 -27.55
CA PRO A 468 -10.71 0.67 -27.53
C PRO A 468 -10.90 0.25 -26.07
N ALA A 469 -12.02 -0.38 -25.79
CA ALA A 469 -12.27 -0.99 -24.50
C ALA A 469 -11.08 -1.90 -24.14
N PRO A 470 -10.58 -1.92 -22.91
CA PRO A 470 -9.60 -2.90 -22.51
C PRO A 470 -10.14 -4.28 -22.85
N GLU A 471 -9.28 -5.18 -23.37
CA GLU A 471 -9.70 -6.54 -23.73
C GLU A 471 -10.52 -7.14 -22.58
N PRO A 472 -11.65 -7.79 -22.87
CA PRO A 472 -12.48 -8.37 -21.85
C PRO A 472 -11.65 -9.35 -21.04
N PHE A 473 -11.63 -9.12 -19.73
CA PHE A 473 -10.98 -10.00 -18.78
C PHE A 473 -11.87 -11.22 -18.59
N ASP A 474 -11.45 -12.37 -19.12
CA ASP A 474 -12.09 -13.64 -18.82
C ASP A 474 -11.70 -14.06 -17.39
N PRO A 475 -12.66 -14.10 -16.44
CA PRO A 475 -12.36 -14.62 -15.10
C PRO A 475 -12.01 -16.10 -15.24
N PRO A 476 -11.03 -16.60 -14.46
CA PRO A 476 -10.72 -18.02 -14.46
C PRO A 476 -11.97 -18.81 -14.07
N THR A 477 -12.33 -19.81 -14.86
CA THR A 477 -13.42 -20.74 -14.58
C THR A 477 -13.21 -21.36 -13.20
N PRO A 478 -14.20 -21.31 -12.28
CA PRO A 478 -14.05 -21.94 -10.98
C PRO A 478 -13.79 -23.43 -11.17
N PRO A 479 -12.89 -24.02 -10.36
CA PRO A 479 -12.65 -25.46 -10.43
C PRO A 479 -13.97 -26.21 -10.13
N GLU A 480 -14.34 -27.14 -10.99
CA GLU A 480 -15.44 -28.05 -10.76
C GLU A 480 -15.26 -28.73 -9.39
N ARG A 481 -16.27 -28.63 -8.54
CA ARG A 481 -16.35 -29.37 -7.29
C ARG A 481 -16.37 -30.86 -7.63
N SER A 482 -15.24 -31.52 -7.52
CA SER A 482 -15.22 -33.00 -7.54
C SER A 482 -16.04 -33.49 -6.34
N ALA A 483 -17.10 -34.20 -6.64
CA ALA A 483 -17.94 -34.88 -5.68
C ALA A 483 -17.11 -35.94 -4.93
N LEU A 484 -16.66 -35.59 -3.73
CA LEU A 484 -16.30 -36.56 -2.70
C LEU A 484 -17.50 -36.69 -1.77
N SER A 485 -18.47 -37.47 -2.25
CA SER A 485 -19.54 -38.05 -1.43
C SER A 485 -19.05 -39.38 -0.89
N GLN A 486 -19.35 -39.58 0.41
CA GLN A 486 -19.43 -40.83 1.12
C GLN A 486 -18.13 -41.47 1.63
N CYS A 487 -17.82 -41.22 2.88
CA CYS A 487 -17.48 -42.26 3.84
C CYS A 487 -18.09 -41.92 5.20
N THR A 488 -19.31 -42.37 5.40
CA THR A 488 -19.95 -42.54 6.70
C THR A 488 -19.36 -43.78 7.36
N GLY A 489 -18.99 -43.68 8.64
CA GLY A 489 -18.80 -44.85 9.48
C GLY A 489 -17.67 -44.76 10.47
N LEU A 490 -17.96 -44.17 11.65
CA LEU A 490 -17.27 -44.54 12.88
C LEU A 490 -18.29 -44.63 14.03
N PRO A 491 -18.24 -45.66 14.87
CA PRO A 491 -19.26 -45.96 15.86
C PRO A 491 -19.10 -45.13 17.14
N ALA A 492 -20.23 -44.89 17.79
CA ALA A 492 -20.31 -44.32 19.12
C ALA A 492 -19.61 -45.17 20.17
N ALA A 493 -18.74 -44.59 20.98
CA ALA A 493 -18.30 -45.14 22.23
C ALA A 493 -18.97 -44.40 23.38
N LYS A 494 -19.64 -45.18 24.22
CA LYS A 494 -20.23 -44.77 25.50
C LYS A 494 -19.14 -44.62 26.56
N ALA A 495 -19.24 -43.61 27.36
CA ALA A 495 -19.16 -43.44 28.80
C ALA A 495 -18.55 -42.08 29.12
#